data_deaeea52f7f8336e49c2371a4931f1b3
#
_entry.id   deaeea52f7f8336e49c2371a4931f1b3
#
_cell.length_a   1.000
_cell.length_b   1.000
_cell.length_c   1.000
_cell.angle_alpha   90.00
_cell.angle_beta   90.00
_cell.angle_gamma   90.00
#
_symmetry.space_group_name_H-M   'P 1'
#
loop_
_entity.id
_entity.type
_entity.pdbx_description
1 polymer ?
#
loop_
_entity_poly.entity_id
_entity_poly.type
_entity_poly.pdbx_seq_one_letter_code
_entity_poly.pdbx_strand_id
1 'polypeptide(L)'
;MGFNQMLFKKTSSKNNVYEMKNSSLDLSYTIGEDWILTAGAGYVFGGKGTVTFAESANKYETESVSGFGLFGLLGMVWEGLEGFIGVRYYSTNYTDFKSTNTSEVLSLGKPYSISDAQPVFGLGYSF
;
A
#
# COMPACT_ATOMS: atom_id res chain seq x y z
N MET A 1 8.30 15.21 0.24
CA MET A 1 8.42 13.98 -0.59
C MET A 1 8.76 12.81 0.31
N GLY A 2 8.10 11.69 0.17
CA GLY A 2 8.31 10.50 0.99
C GLY A 2 8.28 9.22 0.17
N PHE A 3 8.99 8.21 0.65
CA PHE A 3 8.91 6.85 0.14
C PHE A 3 8.13 5.99 1.14
N ASN A 4 7.25 5.14 0.63
CA ASN A 4 6.45 4.28 1.46
C ASN A 4 6.37 2.86 0.90
N GLN A 5 6.28 1.89 1.80
CA GLN A 5 6.06 0.48 1.46
C GLN A 5 4.86 -0.04 2.22
N MET A 6 4.02 -0.79 1.54
CA MET A 6 2.87 -1.46 2.12
C MET A 6 2.97 -2.98 1.91
N LEU A 7 2.63 -3.71 2.95
CA LEU A 7 2.49 -5.16 2.92
C LEU A 7 1.05 -5.51 3.28
N PHE A 8 0.39 -6.26 2.43
CA PHE A 8 -0.92 -6.82 2.66
C PHE A 8 -0.84 -8.35 2.58
N LYS A 9 -1.36 -9.03 3.59
CA LYS A 9 -1.47 -10.49 3.62
C LYS A 9 -2.88 -10.90 4.04
N LYS A 10 -3.51 -11.73 3.25
CA LYS A 10 -4.83 -12.27 3.52
C LYS A 10 -4.86 -13.77 3.25
N THR A 11 -5.49 -14.50 4.14
CA THR A 11 -5.81 -15.93 3.94
C THR A 11 -7.32 -16.04 3.76
N SER A 12 -7.77 -16.66 2.68
CA SER A 12 -9.20 -16.88 2.42
C SER A 12 -9.74 -18.05 3.24
N SER A 13 -11.08 -18.17 3.30
CA SER A 13 -11.75 -19.31 3.94
C SER A 13 -11.39 -20.66 3.34
N LYS A 14 -10.88 -20.71 2.11
CA LYS A 14 -10.35 -21.90 1.43
C LYS A 14 -8.85 -22.09 1.63
N ASN A 15 -8.23 -21.39 2.60
CA ASN A 15 -6.80 -21.39 2.88
C ASN A 15 -5.89 -20.92 1.72
N ASN A 16 -6.44 -20.22 0.73
CA ASN A 16 -5.63 -19.54 -0.27
C ASN A 16 -4.94 -18.34 0.36
N VAL A 17 -3.66 -18.19 0.09
CA VAL A 17 -2.85 -17.10 0.63
C VAL A 17 -2.59 -16.04 -0.43
N TYR A 18 -2.94 -14.82 -0.11
CA TYR A 18 -2.68 -13.62 -0.92
C TYR A 18 -1.67 -12.75 -0.18
N GLU A 19 -0.53 -12.52 -0.78
CA GLU A 19 0.49 -11.63 -0.24
C GLU A 19 0.83 -10.58 -1.28
N MET A 20 0.57 -9.32 -0.93
CA MET A 20 0.73 -8.18 -1.82
C MET A 20 1.64 -7.15 -1.18
N LYS A 21 2.64 -6.71 -1.92
CA LYS A 21 3.56 -5.64 -1.54
C LYS A 21 3.52 -4.56 -2.58
N ASN A 22 3.62 -3.33 -2.16
CA ASN A 22 3.83 -2.22 -3.08
C ASN A 22 4.78 -1.17 -2.52
N SER A 23 5.30 -0.37 -3.41
CA SER A 23 6.14 0.78 -3.12
C SER A 23 5.53 2.01 -3.77
N SER A 24 5.41 3.09 -3.04
CA SER A 24 4.86 4.35 -3.53
C SER A 24 5.79 5.53 -3.26
N LEU A 25 5.72 6.50 -4.13
CA LEU A 25 6.30 7.81 -3.95
C LEU A 25 5.19 8.78 -3.56
N ASP A 26 5.38 9.49 -2.46
CA ASP A 26 4.38 10.38 -1.91
C ASP A 26 4.83 11.84 -2.06
N LEU A 27 3.90 12.67 -2.48
CA LEU A 27 4.00 14.12 -2.46
C LEU A 27 2.98 14.68 -1.48
N SER A 28 3.41 15.58 -0.61
CA SER A 28 2.53 16.19 0.38
C SER A 28 2.80 17.69 0.50
N TYR A 29 1.78 18.38 0.92
CA TYR A 29 1.82 19.77 1.30
C TYR A 29 1.34 19.94 2.73
N THR A 30 2.10 20.69 3.52
CA THR A 30 1.85 20.89 4.95
C THR A 30 1.67 22.37 5.23
N ILE A 31 0.68 22.71 6.02
CA ILE A 31 0.38 24.06 6.49
C ILE A 31 0.21 24.05 8.02
N GLY A 32 0.51 25.20 8.62
CA GLY A 32 0.37 25.42 10.06
C GLY A 32 1.71 25.57 10.77
N GLU A 33 1.64 25.95 12.01
CA GLU A 33 2.80 26.15 12.90
C GLU A 33 2.67 25.24 14.13
N ASP A 34 1.83 25.60 15.10
CA ASP A 34 1.56 24.78 16.29
C ASP A 34 0.66 23.59 15.96
N TRP A 35 -0.30 23.81 15.08
CA TRP A 35 -1.15 22.78 14.49
C TRP A 35 -0.78 22.61 13.03
N ILE A 36 -0.54 21.38 12.64
CA ILE A 36 -0.08 21.02 11.30
C ILE A 36 -1.19 20.26 10.59
N LEU A 37 -1.57 20.73 9.41
CA LEU A 37 -2.42 19.98 8.49
C LEU A 37 -1.60 19.58 7.27
N THR A 38 -1.51 18.29 7.01
CA THR A 38 -0.82 17.74 5.85
C THR A 38 -1.82 17.00 4.96
N ALA A 39 -1.82 17.31 3.70
CA ALA A 39 -2.52 16.55 2.68
C ALA A 39 -1.55 16.13 1.59
N GLY A 40 -1.76 14.93 1.04
CA GLY A 40 -0.87 14.42 0.03
C GLY A 40 -1.47 13.32 -0.83
N ALA A 41 -0.74 13.01 -1.88
CA ALA A 41 -1.05 11.92 -2.79
C ALA A 41 0.20 11.08 -3.03
N GLY A 42 0.00 9.79 -3.24
CA GLY A 42 1.05 8.83 -3.56
C GLY A 42 0.78 8.13 -4.89
N TYR A 43 1.84 7.84 -5.60
CA TYR A 43 1.81 7.01 -6.79
C TYR A 43 2.53 5.70 -6.52
N VAL A 44 1.84 4.58 -6.76
CA VAL A 44 2.42 3.25 -6.66
C VAL A 44 3.12 2.91 -7.97
N PHE A 45 4.44 2.76 -7.93
CA PHE A 45 5.27 2.54 -9.11
C PHE A 45 5.83 1.13 -9.22
N GLY A 46 5.64 0.29 -8.21
CA GLY A 46 6.13 -1.08 -8.23
C GLY A 46 5.70 -1.88 -7.01
N GLY A 47 5.95 -3.16 -7.08
CA GLY A 47 5.63 -4.08 -6.01
C GLY A 47 5.66 -5.53 -6.47
N LYS A 48 5.12 -6.40 -5.64
CA LYS A 48 4.99 -7.82 -5.94
C LYS A 48 3.69 -8.36 -5.37
N GLY A 49 2.96 -9.12 -6.17
CA GLY A 49 1.80 -9.89 -5.75
C GLY A 49 2.09 -11.38 -5.82
N THR A 50 1.67 -12.13 -4.82
CA THR A 50 1.78 -13.58 -4.77
C THR A 50 0.43 -14.16 -4.35
N VAL A 51 -0.05 -15.15 -5.11
CA VAL A 51 -1.25 -15.91 -4.80
C VAL A 51 -0.87 -17.39 -4.74
N THR A 52 -1.18 -18.03 -3.63
CA THR A 52 -0.96 -19.48 -3.44
C THR A 52 -2.30 -20.15 -3.20
N PHE A 53 -2.64 -21.12 -4.05
CA PHE A 53 -3.85 -21.92 -3.92
C PHE A 53 -3.60 -23.16 -3.07
N ALA A 54 -4.38 -23.36 -2.00
CA ALA A 54 -4.19 -24.47 -1.09
C ALA A 54 -4.48 -25.84 -1.71
N GLU A 55 -5.48 -25.92 -2.61
CA GLU A 55 -5.91 -27.19 -3.21
C GLU A 55 -4.91 -27.77 -4.22
N SER A 56 -4.21 -26.91 -4.95
CA SER A 56 -3.28 -27.32 -6.01
C SER A 56 -1.81 -27.05 -5.70
N ALA A 57 -1.52 -26.39 -4.59
CA ALA A 57 -0.20 -25.86 -4.24
C ALA A 57 0.43 -24.96 -5.34
N ASN A 58 -0.37 -24.51 -6.31
CA ASN A 58 0.08 -23.63 -7.36
C ASN A 58 0.27 -22.21 -6.83
N LYS A 59 1.39 -21.62 -7.19
CA LYS A 59 1.77 -20.27 -6.81
C LYS A 59 1.85 -19.39 -8.06
N TYR A 60 1.23 -18.24 -7.98
CA TYR A 60 1.26 -17.23 -9.05
C TYR A 60 1.86 -15.95 -8.50
N GLU A 61 2.70 -15.31 -9.29
CA GLU A 61 3.38 -14.08 -8.92
C GLU A 61 3.18 -13.01 -10.00
N THR A 62 3.16 -11.76 -9.57
CA THR A 62 3.20 -10.60 -10.47
C THR A 62 4.12 -9.52 -9.92
N GLU A 63 4.76 -8.81 -10.84
CA GLU A 63 5.49 -7.56 -10.59
C GLU A 63 4.81 -6.36 -11.26
N SER A 64 3.71 -6.61 -11.99
CA SER A 64 2.88 -5.57 -12.60
C SER A 64 1.94 -4.97 -11.57
N VAL A 65 2.39 -3.93 -10.90
CA VAL A 65 1.68 -3.25 -9.82
C VAL A 65 1.60 -1.77 -10.10
N SER A 66 0.40 -1.22 -10.01
CA SER A 66 0.14 0.20 -10.19
C SER A 66 -0.97 0.68 -9.27
N GLY A 67 -0.99 1.95 -8.97
CA GLY A 67 -2.04 2.49 -8.12
C GLY A 67 -1.77 3.89 -7.64
N PHE A 68 -2.65 4.36 -6.78
CA PHE A 68 -2.52 5.66 -6.15
C PHE A 68 -2.96 5.61 -4.69
N GLY A 69 -2.53 6.60 -3.93
CA GLY A 69 -2.96 6.84 -2.56
C GLY A 69 -3.28 8.30 -2.34
N LEU A 70 -4.18 8.56 -1.40
CA LEU A 70 -4.47 9.88 -0.88
C LEU A 70 -4.36 9.83 0.63
N PHE A 71 -3.84 10.87 1.25
CA PHE A 71 -3.74 10.92 2.71
C PHE A 71 -3.95 12.32 3.26
N GLY A 72 -4.47 12.35 4.47
CA GLY A 72 -4.59 13.55 5.27
C GLY A 72 -4.12 13.28 6.70
N LEU A 73 -3.31 14.16 7.24
CA LEU A 73 -2.75 14.08 8.57
C LEU A 73 -3.03 15.39 9.32
N LEU A 74 -3.41 15.25 10.57
CA LEU A 74 -3.48 16.35 11.53
C LEU A 74 -2.40 16.12 12.58
N GLY A 75 -1.56 17.12 12.77
CA GLY A 75 -0.46 17.07 13.73
C GLY A 75 -0.48 18.24 14.69
N MET A 76 0.32 18.10 15.74
CA MET A 76 0.60 19.15 16.71
C MET A 76 2.10 19.15 17.01
N VAL A 77 2.68 20.34 17.09
CA VAL A 77 4.07 20.56 17.50
C VAL A 77 4.09 21.14 18.90
N TRP A 78 4.87 20.53 19.78
CA TRP A 78 5.08 21.02 21.12
C TRP A 78 6.54 20.87 21.52
N GLU A 79 7.23 21.98 21.72
CA GLU A 79 8.64 22.04 22.12
C GLU A 79 9.59 21.14 21.27
N GLY A 80 9.35 21.10 19.95
CA GLY A 80 10.12 20.28 19.01
C GLY A 80 9.64 18.83 18.88
N LEU A 81 8.74 18.37 19.74
CA LEU A 81 8.06 17.08 19.57
C LEU A 81 6.87 17.26 18.63
N GLU A 82 6.79 16.42 17.63
CA GLU A 82 5.71 16.39 16.66
C GLU A 82 4.91 15.11 16.82
N GLY A 83 3.60 15.23 16.98
CA GLY A 83 2.67 14.12 16.94
C GLY A 83 1.66 14.28 15.82
N PHE A 84 1.37 13.23 15.07
CA PHE A 84 0.35 13.28 14.03
C PHE A 84 -0.52 12.03 14.00
N ILE A 85 -1.76 12.25 13.57
CA ILE A 85 -2.75 11.22 13.30
C ILE A 85 -3.47 11.54 11.99
N GLY A 86 -3.86 10.53 11.26
CA GLY A 86 -4.60 10.74 10.03
C GLY A 86 -5.10 9.47 9.39
N VAL A 87 -5.49 9.60 8.15
CA VAL A 87 -5.99 8.49 7.33
C VAL A 87 -5.31 8.50 5.99
N ARG A 88 -4.96 7.32 5.51
CA ARG A 88 -4.45 7.09 4.19
C ARG A 88 -5.34 6.09 3.44
N TYR A 89 -5.79 6.48 2.27
CA TYR A 89 -6.52 5.64 1.35
C TYR A 89 -5.61 5.18 0.22
N TYR A 90 -5.68 3.90 -0.11
CA TYR A 90 -4.98 3.30 -1.24
C TYR A 90 -5.93 2.63 -2.20
N SER A 91 -5.58 2.69 -3.48
CA SER A 91 -6.14 1.83 -4.51
C SER A 91 -5.00 1.29 -5.36
N THR A 92 -4.76 0.00 -5.28
CA THR A 92 -3.65 -0.68 -5.95
C THR A 92 -4.16 -1.84 -6.78
N ASN A 93 -3.70 -1.93 -8.01
CA ASN A 93 -4.03 -2.97 -8.96
C ASN A 93 -2.83 -3.87 -9.22
N TYR A 94 -3.06 -5.16 -9.19
CA TYR A 94 -2.09 -6.21 -9.50
C TYR A 94 -2.58 -6.96 -10.73
N THR A 95 -1.76 -7.01 -11.77
CA THR A 95 -2.09 -7.63 -13.05
C THR A 95 -1.03 -8.65 -13.46
N ASP A 96 -1.27 -9.40 -14.52
CA ASP A 96 -0.27 -10.28 -15.16
C ASP A 96 0.35 -11.34 -14.22
N PHE A 97 -0.48 -12.01 -13.44
CA PHE A 97 -0.04 -13.12 -12.61
C PHE A 97 0.45 -14.29 -13.46
N LYS A 98 1.67 -14.75 -13.19
CA LYS A 98 2.29 -15.90 -13.86
C LYS A 98 2.57 -17.01 -12.86
N SER A 99 2.35 -18.27 -13.31
CA SER A 99 2.72 -19.43 -12.50
C SER A 99 4.22 -19.50 -12.29
N THR A 100 4.65 -19.83 -11.07
CA THR A 100 6.08 -20.05 -10.76
C THR A 100 6.57 -21.40 -11.23
N ASN A 101 5.67 -22.38 -11.49
CA ASN A 101 5.99 -23.76 -11.85
C ASN A 101 5.82 -24.05 -13.35
N THR A 102 5.03 -23.26 -14.05
CA THR A 102 4.72 -23.43 -15.47
C THR A 102 4.73 -22.07 -16.16
N SER A 103 4.71 -22.06 -17.50
CA SER A 103 4.60 -20.83 -18.28
C SER A 103 3.16 -20.29 -18.37
N GLU A 104 2.24 -20.84 -17.58
CA GLU A 104 0.84 -20.44 -17.59
C GLU A 104 0.66 -19.05 -16.97
N VAL A 105 -0.15 -18.24 -17.64
CA VAL A 105 -0.60 -16.93 -17.16
C VAL A 105 -1.98 -17.11 -16.54
N LEU A 106 -2.13 -16.65 -15.30
CA LEU A 106 -3.45 -16.60 -14.67
C LEU A 106 -4.25 -15.46 -15.32
N SER A 107 -5.22 -15.82 -16.15
CA SER A 107 -6.17 -14.85 -16.72
C SER A 107 -7.22 -14.53 -15.67
N LEU A 108 -6.96 -13.50 -14.88
CA LEU A 108 -8.01 -12.81 -14.13
C LEU A 108 -8.72 -11.91 -15.13
N GLY A 109 -10.00 -12.11 -15.39
CA GLY A 109 -10.77 -11.26 -16.33
C GLY A 109 -10.74 -9.76 -16.00
N LYS A 110 -10.16 -9.39 -14.85
CA LYS A 110 -9.90 -8.03 -14.35
C LYS A 110 -8.73 -8.04 -13.38
N PRO A 111 -8.05 -6.89 -13.16
CA PRO A 111 -6.99 -6.76 -12.17
C PRO A 111 -7.43 -7.18 -10.76
N TYR A 112 -6.53 -7.77 -10.00
CA TYR A 112 -6.73 -7.92 -8.56
C TYR A 112 -6.52 -6.56 -7.90
N SER A 113 -7.60 -5.96 -7.43
CA SER A 113 -7.57 -4.62 -6.85
C SER A 113 -7.71 -4.68 -5.34
N ILE A 114 -6.87 -3.92 -4.65
CA ILE A 114 -6.96 -3.69 -3.21
C ILE A 114 -7.22 -2.20 -3.02
N SER A 115 -8.33 -1.89 -2.36
CA SER A 115 -8.65 -0.52 -1.93
C SER A 115 -8.93 -0.56 -0.44
N ASP A 116 -8.17 0.20 0.31
CA ASP A 116 -8.27 0.21 1.77
C ASP A 116 -7.96 1.59 2.33
N ALA A 117 -8.57 1.90 3.47
CA ALA A 117 -8.31 3.09 4.25
C ALA A 117 -7.64 2.69 5.57
N GLN A 118 -6.46 3.22 5.80
CA GLN A 118 -5.64 2.88 6.96
C GLN A 118 -5.44 4.08 7.88
N PRO A 119 -5.56 3.92 9.20
CA PRO A 119 -5.14 4.94 10.14
C PRO A 119 -3.61 5.07 10.08
N VAL A 120 -3.15 6.31 10.16
CA VAL A 120 -1.72 6.64 10.20
C VAL A 120 -1.48 7.44 11.47
N PHE A 121 -0.44 7.11 12.19
CA PHE A 121 0.03 7.88 13.33
C PHE A 121 1.54 7.87 13.39
N GLY A 122 2.11 8.90 13.95
CA GLY A 122 3.54 8.99 14.12
C GLY A 122 3.96 10.04 15.12
N LEU A 123 5.22 9.93 15.51
CA LEU A 123 5.92 10.87 16.36
C LEU A 123 7.21 11.25 15.66
N GLY A 124 7.55 12.52 15.72
CA GLY A 124 8.77 13.08 15.18
C GLY A 124 9.39 14.07 16.15
N TYR A 125 10.63 14.43 15.91
CA TYR A 125 11.31 15.50 16.63
C TYR A 125 12.03 16.38 15.62
N SER A 126 11.78 17.68 15.69
CA SER A 126 12.47 18.70 14.88
C SER A 126 13.55 19.40 15.72
N PHE A 127 14.73 19.53 15.16
CA PHE A 127 15.88 20.19 15.81
C PHE A 127 16.02 21.64 15.36
#